data_798cf6c51b2821237d27017d5898c882
#
_entry.id   798cf6c51b2821237d27017d5898c882
#
_cell.length_a   1.000
_cell.length_b   1.000
_cell.length_c   1.000
_cell.angle_alpha   90.00
_cell.angle_beta   90.00
_cell.angle_gamma   90.00
#
_symmetry.space_group_name_H-M   'P 1'
#
loop_
_entity.id
_entity.type
_entity.pdbx_description
1 polymer ?
#
loop_
_entity_poly.entity_id
_entity_poly.type
_entity_poly.pdbx_seq_one_letter_code
_entity_poly.pdbx_strand_id
1 'polypeptide(L)'
;MSKAIRMIAATVATATALAVVTAASGGTAFAAVGAPSFSRGASGFNVYCAQEAVYEQFHGTVAAPDGDFGPVTYSNVVKFQQALNLQPNGEVGPLTGTQMWLIIQRNDEYFNGDFQTPWGVPMDHCYQVLPTSS
;
A
#
# COMPACT_ATOMS: atom_id res chain seq x y z
N MET A 1 17.62 -50.65 35.46
CA MET A 1 17.34 -50.28 35.14
C MET A 1 16.75 -49.54 34.33
N SER A 2 16.50 -49.14 34.02
CA SER A 2 15.94 -48.54 33.46
C SER A 2 15.60 -47.66 32.81
N LYS A 3 15.58 -47.43 32.62
CA LYS A 3 15.25 -46.66 32.19
C LYS A 3 14.89 -45.89 31.40
N ALA A 4 14.85 -45.60 31.17
CA ALA A 4 14.48 -44.98 30.64
C ALA A 4 14.02 -44.17 29.92
N ILE A 5 13.89 -44.00 29.73
CA ILE A 5 13.42 -43.36 29.22
C ILE A 5 13.11 -42.52 28.57
N ARG A 6 13.10 -42.34 28.46
CA ARG A 6 12.67 -41.59 27.97
C ARG A 6 12.37 -40.79 27.36
N MET A 7 12.27 -40.48 27.09
CA MET A 7 11.84 -39.75 26.64
C MET A 7 11.48 -38.98 25.97
N ILE A 8 11.44 -38.91 25.81
CA ILE A 8 11.06 -38.27 25.34
C ILE A 8 10.68 -37.43 24.69
N ALA A 9 10.63 -37.31 24.66
CA ALA A 9 10.25 -36.62 24.27
C ALA A 9 9.87 -35.82 23.60
N ALA A 10 9.80 -35.77 23.37
CA ALA A 10 9.42 -35.12 22.86
C ALA A 10 9.05 -34.23 22.34
N THR A 11 8.96 -34.10 22.29
CA THR A 11 8.54 -33.38 21.97
C THR A 11 8.39 -32.46 21.42
N VAL A 12 8.49 -32.33 21.29
CA VAL A 12 8.26 -31.52 20.88
C VAL A 12 7.94 -30.71 20.21
N ALA A 13 7.86 -30.70 20.03
CA ALA A 13 7.51 -30.03 19.59
C ALA A 13 7.27 -29.11 19.13
N THR A 14 7.18 -28.96 19.11
CA THR A 14 6.83 -28.23 18.82
C THR A 14 6.73 -27.23 18.36
N ALA A 15 6.76 -27.09 18.40
CA ALA A 15 6.52 -26.25 18.12
C ALA A 15 6.51 -25.36 17.47
N THR A 16 6.70 -25.20 17.42
CA THR A 16 6.70 -24.50 16.98
C THR A 16 6.47 -23.63 16.37
N ALA A 17 6.22 -23.61 16.23
CA ALA A 17 5.92 -22.96 15.70
C ALA A 17 5.88 -21.84 15.62
N LEU A 18 5.87 -21.53 15.78
CA LEU A 18 5.68 -20.54 15.68
C LEU A 18 6.08 -19.63 15.26
N ALA A 19 6.40 -19.69 15.40
CA ALA A 19 6.68 -18.96 15.08
C ALA A 19 6.66 -18.15 14.52
N VAL A 20 6.68 -17.99 14.36
CA VAL A 20 6.70 -17.43 13.81
C VAL A 20 6.56 -16.45 13.55
N VAL A 21 6.24 -16.29 13.59
CA VAL A 21 5.88 -15.46 13.40
C VAL A 21 6.30 -14.42 13.57
N THR A 22 6.38 -14.26 13.95
CA THR A 22 6.72 -13.39 14.34
C THR A 22 7.39 -12.63 13.84
N ALA A 23 7.75 -13.05 13.68
CA ALA A 23 8.51 -12.50 13.13
C ALA A 23 8.28 -11.39 12.61
N ALA A 24 7.66 -11.55 12.28
CA ALA A 24 7.32 -10.66 11.68
C ALA A 24 7.48 -9.42 12.07
N SER A 25 7.38 -9.34 12.83
CA SER A 25 7.43 -8.20 13.34
C SER A 25 8.44 -7.41 12.94
N GLY A 26 9.19 -7.77 12.35
CA GLY A 26 10.29 -7.10 12.06
C GLY A 26 10.30 -5.70 11.99
N GLY A 27 9.36 -5.18 11.83
CA GLY A 27 9.34 -3.78 11.90
C GLY A 27 9.98 -3.04 10.80
N THR A 28 10.35 -3.64 9.78
CA THR A 28 10.77 -2.85 8.66
C THR A 28 9.55 -2.35 7.93
N ALA A 29 9.57 -1.09 7.66
CA ALA A 29 8.46 -0.46 7.00
C ALA A 29 8.53 -0.72 5.52
N PHE A 30 8.04 -1.82 5.10
CA PHE A 30 7.81 -2.02 3.69
C PHE A 30 6.48 -1.39 3.32
N ALA A 31 6.35 -1.01 2.07
CA ALA A 31 5.09 -0.61 1.52
C ALA A 31 4.03 -1.64 1.89
N ALA A 32 2.80 -1.22 1.98
CA ALA A 32 1.74 -2.05 2.54
C ALA A 32 1.39 -3.22 1.63
N VAL A 33 2.30 -4.17 1.55
CA VAL A 33 2.03 -5.44 0.88
C VAL A 33 0.84 -6.06 1.58
N GLY A 34 -0.24 -6.25 0.83
CA GLY A 34 -1.46 -6.78 1.40
C GLY A 34 -2.47 -5.74 1.86
N ALA A 35 -2.20 -4.46 1.68
CA ALA A 35 -3.24 -3.47 1.87
C ALA A 35 -4.38 -3.76 0.88
N PRO A 36 -5.64 -3.61 1.31
CA PRO A 36 -6.76 -3.95 0.44
C PRO A 36 -6.85 -3.03 -0.77
N SER A 37 -7.19 -3.62 -1.90
CA SER A 37 -7.51 -2.86 -3.10
C SER A 37 -8.76 -2.00 -2.85
N PHE A 38 -8.87 -0.89 -3.57
CA PHE A 38 -10.03 -0.02 -3.45
C PHE A 38 -10.41 0.59 -4.80
N SER A 39 -11.64 1.05 -4.89
CA SER A 39 -12.20 1.63 -6.11
C SER A 39 -13.36 2.56 -5.75
N ARG A 40 -14.30 2.76 -6.69
CA ARG A 40 -15.46 3.65 -6.51
C ARG A 40 -16.18 3.39 -5.20
N GLY A 41 -16.47 4.45 -4.48
CA GLY A 41 -17.15 4.41 -3.19
C GLY A 41 -16.20 4.44 -2.01
N ALA A 42 -14.91 4.25 -2.22
CA ALA A 42 -13.92 4.40 -1.17
C ALA A 42 -13.68 5.89 -0.87
N SER A 43 -13.23 6.19 0.33
CA SER A 43 -12.85 7.54 0.72
C SER A 43 -11.77 7.50 1.79
N GLY A 44 -11.05 8.61 1.92
CA GLY A 44 -10.04 8.76 2.95
C GLY A 44 -8.64 8.96 2.40
N PHE A 45 -7.65 8.82 3.28
CA PHE A 45 -6.27 9.10 2.97
C PHE A 45 -5.70 8.19 1.86
N ASN A 46 -6.11 6.93 1.81
CA ASN A 46 -5.70 6.00 0.75
C ASN A 46 -6.15 6.48 -0.64
N VAL A 47 -7.38 7.01 -0.72
CA VAL A 47 -7.90 7.57 -1.98
C VAL A 47 -7.14 8.83 -2.33
N TYR A 48 -6.89 9.69 -1.36
CA TYR A 48 -6.12 10.91 -1.57
C TYR A 48 -4.73 10.59 -2.14
N CYS A 49 -4.03 9.62 -1.57
CA CYS A 49 -2.73 9.18 -2.08
C CYS A 49 -2.80 8.72 -3.54
N ALA A 50 -3.84 7.96 -3.89
CA ALA A 50 -4.03 7.50 -5.26
C ALA A 50 -4.30 8.68 -6.21
N GLN A 51 -5.15 9.60 -5.78
CA GLN A 51 -5.47 10.79 -6.57
C GLN A 51 -4.24 11.68 -6.78
N GLU A 52 -3.40 11.80 -5.75
CA GLU A 52 -2.19 12.60 -5.82
C GLU A 52 -1.21 12.01 -6.83
N ALA A 53 -1.02 10.68 -6.81
CA ALA A 53 -0.17 10.01 -7.78
C ALA A 53 -0.69 10.21 -9.22
N VAL A 54 -2.00 10.17 -9.40
CA VAL A 54 -2.61 10.41 -10.71
C VAL A 54 -2.45 11.86 -11.13
N TYR A 55 -2.63 12.79 -10.19
CA TYR A 55 -2.47 14.22 -10.42
C TYR A 55 -1.04 14.54 -10.87
N GLU A 56 -0.05 13.96 -10.20
CA GLU A 56 1.35 14.12 -10.57
C GLU A 56 1.66 13.50 -11.93
N GLN A 57 1.15 12.29 -12.19
CA GLN A 57 1.37 11.63 -13.47
C GLN A 57 0.89 12.49 -14.65
N PHE A 58 -0.17 13.22 -14.47
CA PHE A 58 -0.75 14.07 -15.51
C PHE A 58 -0.43 15.56 -15.34
N HIS A 59 0.54 15.89 -14.51
CA HIS A 59 1.04 17.26 -14.29
C HIS A 59 -0.09 18.26 -13.99
N GLY A 60 -1.00 17.87 -13.11
CA GLY A 60 -2.07 18.74 -12.66
C GLY A 60 -3.20 18.96 -13.67
N THR A 61 -3.26 18.21 -14.75
CA THR A 61 -4.31 18.40 -15.76
C THR A 61 -5.58 17.61 -15.50
N VAL A 62 -5.63 16.87 -14.38
CA VAL A 62 -6.82 16.15 -13.93
C VAL A 62 -7.37 16.80 -12.67
N ALA A 63 -8.49 16.26 -12.16
CA ALA A 63 -9.11 16.82 -10.96
C ALA A 63 -8.15 16.73 -9.77
N ALA A 64 -8.12 17.77 -8.96
CA ALA A 64 -7.30 17.82 -7.75
C ALA A 64 -7.78 16.77 -6.74
N PRO A 65 -6.86 16.23 -5.93
CA PRO A 65 -7.21 15.25 -4.91
C PRO A 65 -8.19 15.79 -3.88
N ASP A 66 -9.22 15.03 -3.57
CA ASP A 66 -10.23 15.37 -2.57
C ASP A 66 -10.48 14.24 -1.56
N GLY A 67 -9.93 13.05 -1.81
CA GLY A 67 -10.10 11.89 -0.93
C GLY A 67 -11.36 11.09 -1.19
N ASP A 68 -12.15 11.42 -2.20
CA ASP A 68 -13.38 10.71 -2.54
C ASP A 68 -13.26 10.02 -3.90
N PHE A 69 -13.46 8.71 -3.91
CA PHE A 69 -13.37 7.93 -5.13
C PHE A 69 -14.71 7.91 -5.87
N GLY A 70 -14.97 9.01 -6.56
CA GLY A 70 -16.18 9.15 -7.38
C GLY A 70 -15.94 8.76 -8.84
N PRO A 71 -16.92 9.06 -9.72
CA PRO A 71 -16.82 8.74 -11.14
C PRO A 71 -15.62 9.40 -11.84
N VAL A 72 -15.26 10.61 -11.43
CA VAL A 72 -14.12 11.33 -12.02
C VAL A 72 -12.81 10.63 -11.63
N THR A 73 -12.66 10.27 -10.37
CA THR A 73 -11.50 9.52 -9.89
C THR A 73 -11.37 8.18 -10.64
N TYR A 74 -12.49 7.46 -10.79
CA TYR A 74 -12.51 6.22 -11.55
C TYR A 74 -11.95 6.42 -12.97
N SER A 75 -12.47 7.43 -13.67
CA SER A 75 -12.04 7.73 -15.02
C SER A 75 -10.54 8.06 -15.08
N ASN A 76 -10.05 8.80 -14.10
CA ASN A 76 -8.66 9.20 -14.03
C ASN A 76 -7.75 8.02 -13.70
N VAL A 77 -8.20 7.09 -12.84
CA VAL A 77 -7.46 5.86 -12.55
C VAL A 77 -7.37 4.98 -13.80
N VAL A 78 -8.47 4.87 -14.56
CA VAL A 78 -8.46 4.13 -15.82
C VAL A 78 -7.43 4.74 -16.78
N LYS A 79 -7.40 6.06 -16.92
CA LYS A 79 -6.42 6.73 -17.77
C LYS A 79 -4.99 6.48 -17.30
N PHE A 80 -4.78 6.53 -16.00
CA PHE A 80 -3.50 6.25 -15.37
C PHE A 80 -3.01 4.84 -15.72
N GLN A 81 -3.89 3.87 -15.57
CA GLN A 81 -3.60 2.48 -15.89
C GLN A 81 -3.25 2.31 -17.36
N GLN A 82 -4.01 2.94 -18.26
CA GLN A 82 -3.74 2.90 -19.68
C GLN A 82 -2.37 3.53 -20.02
N ALA A 83 -2.06 4.66 -19.41
CA ALA A 83 -0.80 5.36 -19.66
C ALA A 83 0.41 4.53 -19.25
N LEU A 84 0.26 3.64 -18.27
CA LEU A 84 1.34 2.79 -17.75
C LEU A 84 1.22 1.34 -18.22
N ASN A 85 0.36 1.06 -19.19
CA ASN A 85 0.15 -0.28 -19.73
C ASN A 85 -0.30 -1.29 -18.68
N LEU A 86 -1.06 -0.84 -17.69
CA LEU A 86 -1.71 -1.69 -16.70
C LEU A 86 -3.12 -2.03 -17.17
N GLN A 87 -3.73 -3.02 -16.53
CA GLN A 87 -5.12 -3.37 -16.83
C GLN A 87 -6.03 -2.20 -16.41
N PRO A 88 -6.79 -1.61 -17.36
CA PRO A 88 -7.57 -0.40 -17.09
C PRO A 88 -8.95 -0.74 -16.47
N ASN A 89 -8.94 -1.29 -15.27
CA ASN A 89 -10.16 -1.71 -14.57
C ASN A 89 -10.69 -0.67 -13.59
N GLY A 90 -9.98 0.44 -13.36
CA GLY A 90 -10.41 1.50 -12.46
C GLY A 90 -10.28 1.13 -10.98
N GLU A 91 -9.62 0.03 -10.66
CA GLU A 91 -9.36 -0.40 -9.29
C GLU A 91 -7.90 -0.14 -8.94
N VAL A 92 -7.65 0.37 -7.75
CA VAL A 92 -6.29 0.53 -7.24
C VAL A 92 -5.93 -0.77 -6.52
N GLY A 93 -5.38 -1.71 -7.28
CA GLY A 93 -4.84 -2.96 -6.77
C GLY A 93 -3.33 -2.91 -6.65
N PRO A 94 -2.67 -4.04 -6.31
CA PRO A 94 -1.23 -4.05 -6.02
C PRO A 94 -0.34 -3.51 -7.13
N LEU A 95 -0.62 -3.80 -8.37
CA LEU A 95 0.19 -3.29 -9.49
C LEU A 95 0.00 -1.79 -9.68
N THR A 96 -1.24 -1.33 -9.63
CA THR A 96 -1.56 0.09 -9.77
C THR A 96 -1.01 0.88 -8.59
N GLY A 97 -1.22 0.39 -7.37
CA GLY A 97 -0.71 1.04 -6.16
C GLY A 97 0.80 1.11 -6.12
N THR A 98 1.50 0.09 -6.61
CA THR A 98 2.96 0.12 -6.72
C THR A 98 3.41 1.27 -7.63
N GLN A 99 2.78 1.45 -8.79
CA GLN A 99 3.14 2.54 -9.69
C GLN A 99 2.81 3.90 -9.09
N MET A 100 1.69 4.00 -8.39
CA MET A 100 1.31 5.22 -7.68
C MET A 100 2.34 5.59 -6.62
N TRP A 101 2.77 4.63 -5.82
CA TRP A 101 3.79 4.85 -4.80
C TRP A 101 5.12 5.31 -5.43
N LEU A 102 5.54 4.69 -6.53
CA LEU A 102 6.77 5.08 -7.22
C LEU A 102 6.71 6.51 -7.76
N ILE A 103 5.54 6.97 -8.16
CA ILE A 103 5.36 8.35 -8.62
C ILE A 103 5.47 9.32 -7.45
N ILE A 104 4.81 9.02 -6.34
CA ILE A 104 4.89 9.86 -5.13
C ILE A 104 6.33 9.95 -4.65
N GLN A 105 7.06 8.83 -4.62
CA GLN A 105 8.46 8.81 -4.19
C GLN A 105 9.38 9.68 -5.04
N ARG A 106 9.03 9.90 -6.30
CA ARG A 106 9.87 10.70 -7.18
C ARG A 106 9.67 12.19 -7.01
N ASN A 107 8.66 12.59 -6.29
CA ASN A 107 8.37 14.01 -6.07
C ASN A 107 9.02 14.45 -4.77
N ASP A 108 10.18 15.10 -4.89
CA ASP A 108 10.96 15.55 -3.75
C ASP A 108 10.18 16.53 -2.86
N GLU A 109 9.22 17.23 -3.41
CA GLU A 109 8.41 18.19 -2.65
C GLU A 109 7.64 17.50 -1.53
N TYR A 110 7.19 16.27 -1.75
CA TYR A 110 6.43 15.52 -0.74
C TYR A 110 7.30 15.07 0.44
N PHE A 111 8.59 14.93 0.22
CA PHE A 111 9.50 14.40 1.24
C PHE A 111 10.30 15.47 1.97
N ASN A 112 10.24 16.72 1.51
CA ASN A 112 10.93 17.82 2.18
C ASN A 112 10.14 18.43 3.34
N GLY A 113 8.98 17.88 3.66
CA GLY A 113 8.21 18.26 4.83
C GLY A 113 7.32 19.48 4.66
N ASP A 114 7.29 20.07 3.50
CA ASP A 114 6.49 21.28 3.27
C ASP A 114 5.06 20.98 2.85
N PHE A 115 4.79 19.76 2.36
CA PHE A 115 3.48 19.40 1.90
C PHE A 115 2.62 18.83 3.02
N GLN A 116 1.53 19.51 3.33
CA GLN A 116 0.59 19.08 4.34
C GLN A 116 -0.70 18.59 3.69
N THR A 117 -1.03 17.34 3.88
CA THR A 117 -2.31 16.82 3.41
C THR A 117 -3.47 17.35 4.26
N PRO A 118 -4.70 17.34 3.73
CA PRO A 118 -5.87 17.74 4.52
C PRO A 118 -6.09 16.93 5.79
N TRP A 119 -5.47 15.75 5.89
CA TRP A 119 -5.57 14.90 7.09
C TRP A 119 -4.43 15.13 8.08
N GLY A 120 -3.50 16.03 7.77
CA GLY A 120 -2.36 16.26 8.63
C GLY A 120 -1.37 15.09 8.64
N VAL A 121 -1.47 14.20 7.66
CA VAL A 121 -0.59 13.04 7.52
C VAL A 121 0.38 13.33 6.37
N PRO A 122 1.69 13.18 6.58
CA PRO A 122 2.66 13.40 5.51
C PRO A 122 2.49 12.42 4.34
N MET A 123 2.84 12.86 3.15
CA MET A 123 2.70 12.04 1.93
C MET A 123 3.59 10.79 1.93
N ASP A 124 4.67 10.80 2.67
CA ASP A 124 5.51 9.60 2.81
C ASP A 124 4.75 8.44 3.45
N HIS A 125 3.64 8.72 4.16
CA HIS A 125 2.79 7.67 4.72
C HIS A 125 1.88 7.00 3.69
N CYS A 126 1.85 7.49 2.46
CA CYS A 126 1.07 6.85 1.40
C CYS A 126 1.51 5.40 1.16
N TYR A 127 2.78 5.07 1.45
CA TYR A 127 3.24 3.69 1.32
C TYR A 127 2.48 2.72 2.25
N GLN A 128 1.89 3.23 3.33
CA GLN A 128 1.16 2.40 4.30
C GLN A 128 -0.25 2.05 3.84
N VAL A 129 -0.81 2.83 2.93
CA VAL A 129 -2.21 2.72 2.56
C VAL A 129 -2.45 2.37 1.09
N LEU A 130 -1.45 2.55 0.24
CA LEU A 130 -1.53 2.11 -1.14
C LEU A 130 -1.23 0.62 -1.21
N PRO A 131 -2.09 -0.18 -1.84
CA PRO A 131 -1.78 -1.60 -2.02
C PRO A 131 -0.58 -1.73 -2.95
N THR A 132 0.42 -2.49 -2.54
CA THR A 132 1.62 -2.71 -3.34
C THR A 132 1.92 -4.18 -3.47
N SER A 133 2.64 -4.55 -4.52
CA SER A 133 3.00 -5.95 -4.78
C SER A 133 4.31 -6.35 -4.13
N SER A 134 5.06 -5.40 -3.63
CA SER A 134 6.33 -5.68 -2.95
C SER A 134 6.86 -4.45 -2.25
#